data_c1cad279faa1e1a41904254bce02db50
#
_entry.id   c1cad279faa1e1a41904254bce02db50
#
_cell.length_a   1.000
_cell.length_b   1.000
_cell.length_c   1.000
_cell.angle_alpha   90.00
_cell.angle_beta   90.00
_cell.angle_gamma   90.00
#
_symmetry.space_group_name_H-M   'P 1'
#
loop_
_entity.id
_entity.type
_entity.pdbx_description
1 polymer ?
#
loop_
_entity_poly.entity_id
_entity_poly.type
_entity_poly.pdbx_seq_one_letter_code
_entity_poly.pdbx_strand_id
1 'polypeptide(L)'
;GRFVGMLGDERASSQYSRDCSRLLIHLDSMNKPVVAALNGMALGGGLELAMRCHAIVALDDAWMQLPEITLGIVPGIGAMVVPFRRWGHAAETFAAMLGRAERVSASKLRDLGVIDALAGDVPSLMALAKERVRSLADRIVDWRNKPATLPAALSFSPVSAAGAPLSRQVLEILEQAIRDAAAAPTLEVALEIGYRAFGRTACTAAAREGIAAFGEGRTPNFANM
;
A
#
# COMPACT_ATOMS: atom_id res chain seq x y z
N GLY A 1 19.00 4.60 3.90
CA GLY A 1 19.04 3.15 3.93
C GLY A 1 19.39 2.54 2.57
N ARG A 2 19.26 1.22 2.43
CA ARG A 2 19.67 0.47 1.21
C ARG A 2 19.03 0.98 -0.08
N PHE A 3 17.76 1.39 -0.04
CA PHE A 3 17.03 1.94 -1.19
C PHE A 3 17.68 3.20 -1.77
N VAL A 4 18.21 4.10 -0.94
CA VAL A 4 18.83 5.37 -1.41
C VAL A 4 19.96 5.10 -2.40
N GLY A 5 20.74 4.04 -2.18
CA GLY A 5 21.84 3.65 -3.08
C GLY A 5 21.39 3.06 -4.42
N MET A 6 20.08 2.88 -4.63
CA MET A 6 19.51 2.32 -5.88
C MET A 6 18.77 3.38 -6.71
N LEU A 7 18.68 4.63 -6.22
CA LEU A 7 18.05 5.72 -6.96
C LEU A 7 18.77 5.93 -8.30
N GLY A 8 17.99 5.95 -9.39
CA GLY A 8 18.52 6.06 -10.74
C GLY A 8 18.82 4.72 -11.42
N ASP A 9 18.68 3.59 -10.72
CA ASP A 9 18.77 2.25 -11.30
C ASP A 9 17.42 1.54 -11.21
N GLU A 10 16.68 1.53 -12.32
CA GLU A 10 15.34 0.91 -12.42
C GLU A 10 15.38 -0.58 -12.11
N ARG A 11 16.41 -1.29 -12.63
CA ARG A 11 16.55 -2.74 -12.46
C ARG A 11 16.81 -3.08 -10.99
N ALA A 12 17.77 -2.40 -10.37
CA ALA A 12 18.09 -2.61 -8.96
C ALA A 12 16.90 -2.26 -8.06
N SER A 13 16.19 -1.15 -8.32
CA SER A 13 15.02 -0.74 -7.55
C SER A 13 13.85 -1.70 -7.71
N SER A 14 13.56 -2.16 -8.93
CA SER A 14 12.53 -3.19 -9.17
C SER A 14 12.89 -4.51 -8.50
N GLN A 15 14.17 -4.91 -8.51
CA GLN A 15 14.63 -6.12 -7.83
C GLN A 15 14.52 -5.99 -6.31
N TYR A 16 14.85 -4.83 -5.76
CA TYR A 16 14.66 -4.55 -4.33
C TYR A 16 13.18 -4.71 -3.91
N SER A 17 12.26 -4.20 -4.72
CA SER A 17 10.82 -4.34 -4.52
C SER A 17 10.39 -5.82 -4.50
N ARG A 18 10.85 -6.62 -5.47
CA ARG A 18 10.60 -8.08 -5.50
C ARG A 18 11.15 -8.79 -4.28
N ASP A 19 12.37 -8.46 -3.88
CA ASP A 19 13.02 -9.08 -2.72
C ASP A 19 12.27 -8.76 -1.42
N CYS A 20 11.79 -7.53 -1.24
CA CYS A 20 10.94 -7.15 -0.12
C CYS A 20 9.58 -7.88 -0.15
N SER A 21 9.06 -8.19 -1.33
CA SER A 21 7.78 -8.88 -1.51
C SER A 21 7.84 -10.39 -1.26
N ARG A 22 9.01 -11.02 -1.22
CA ARG A 22 9.14 -12.49 -1.08
C ARG A 22 8.39 -13.05 0.12
N LEU A 23 8.53 -12.40 1.28
CA LEU A 23 7.82 -12.83 2.49
C LEU A 23 6.30 -12.71 2.30
N LEU A 24 5.84 -11.65 1.64
CA LEU A 24 4.42 -11.39 1.42
C LEU A 24 3.80 -12.41 0.46
N ILE A 25 4.52 -12.80 -0.59
CA ILE A 25 4.11 -13.89 -1.50
C ILE A 25 3.97 -15.20 -0.73
N HIS A 26 4.88 -15.46 0.22
CA HIS A 26 4.76 -16.63 1.09
C HIS A 26 3.51 -16.55 1.98
N LEU A 27 3.22 -15.38 2.56
CA LEU A 27 1.99 -15.17 3.35
C LEU A 27 0.72 -15.45 2.54
N ASP A 28 0.68 -15.01 1.28
CA ASP A 28 -0.47 -15.24 0.41
C ASP A 28 -0.77 -16.72 0.17
N SER A 29 0.24 -17.58 0.20
CA SER A 29 0.12 -19.02 -0.04
C SER A 29 0.00 -19.85 1.24
N MET A 30 0.07 -19.22 2.42
CA MET A 30 -0.04 -19.95 3.69
C MET A 30 -1.46 -20.50 3.89
N ASN A 31 -1.52 -21.77 4.28
CA ASN A 31 -2.75 -22.43 4.72
C ASN A 31 -3.01 -22.25 6.22
N LYS A 32 -2.14 -21.52 6.94
CA LYS A 32 -2.33 -21.11 8.34
C LYS A 32 -2.75 -19.64 8.39
N PRO A 33 -3.78 -19.26 9.15
CA PRO A 33 -4.20 -17.88 9.26
C PRO A 33 -3.12 -16.98 9.84
N VAL A 34 -2.91 -15.85 9.21
CA VAL A 34 -2.05 -14.77 9.72
C VAL A 34 -2.93 -13.53 9.90
N VAL A 35 -2.91 -12.93 11.06
CA VAL A 35 -3.70 -11.74 11.40
C VAL A 35 -2.76 -10.60 11.74
N ALA A 36 -2.94 -9.46 11.09
CA ALA A 36 -2.26 -8.23 11.46
C ALA A 36 -2.99 -7.58 12.64
N ALA A 37 -2.25 -7.28 13.71
CA ALA A 37 -2.73 -6.56 14.88
C ALA A 37 -2.08 -5.17 14.92
N LEU A 38 -2.80 -4.13 14.51
CA LEU A 38 -2.28 -2.78 14.38
C LEU A 38 -2.48 -2.02 15.69
N ASN A 39 -1.39 -1.73 16.39
CA ASN A 39 -1.40 -1.04 17.68
C ASN A 39 -1.08 0.46 17.58
N GLY A 40 -1.35 1.07 16.44
CA GLY A 40 -1.09 2.48 16.17
C GLY A 40 -1.04 2.75 14.67
N MET A 41 -0.11 3.60 14.22
CA MET A 41 0.02 3.94 12.81
C MET A 41 0.59 2.77 11.97
N ALA A 42 -0.03 2.51 10.81
CA ALA A 42 0.51 1.61 9.80
C ALA A 42 0.77 2.40 8.50
N LEU A 43 2.04 2.53 8.14
CA LEU A 43 2.48 3.38 7.03
C LEU A 43 3.19 2.57 5.94
N GLY A 44 2.95 2.92 4.67
CA GLY A 44 3.69 2.40 3.54
C GLY A 44 3.83 0.88 3.56
N GLY A 45 5.04 0.36 3.48
CA GLY A 45 5.33 -1.08 3.52
C GLY A 45 4.77 -1.81 4.73
N GLY A 46 4.60 -1.15 5.89
CA GLY A 46 3.94 -1.73 7.07
C GLY A 46 2.45 -1.98 6.83
N LEU A 47 1.77 -1.06 6.15
CA LEU A 47 0.39 -1.25 5.73
C LEU A 47 0.29 -2.30 4.60
N GLU A 48 1.22 -2.29 3.66
CA GLU A 48 1.28 -3.30 2.59
C GLU A 48 1.41 -4.72 3.15
N LEU A 49 2.23 -4.91 4.20
CA LEU A 49 2.31 -6.18 4.93
C LEU A 49 0.96 -6.55 5.56
N ALA A 50 0.31 -5.62 6.26
CA ALA A 50 -0.99 -5.86 6.89
C ALA A 50 -2.06 -6.25 5.86
N MET A 51 -2.08 -5.61 4.69
CA MET A 51 -2.99 -5.92 3.58
C MET A 51 -2.80 -7.33 2.99
N ARG A 52 -1.66 -7.97 3.20
CA ARG A 52 -1.36 -9.34 2.76
C ARG A 52 -1.72 -10.39 3.83
N CYS A 53 -1.96 -10.00 5.07
CA CYS A 53 -2.47 -10.88 6.11
C CYS A 53 -3.92 -11.30 5.83
N HIS A 54 -4.35 -12.44 6.37
CA HIS A 54 -5.70 -12.98 6.13
C HIS A 54 -6.80 -12.13 6.77
N ALA A 55 -6.49 -11.46 7.89
CA ALA A 55 -7.37 -10.50 8.54
C ALA A 55 -6.56 -9.36 9.17
N ILE A 56 -7.23 -8.26 9.48
CA ILE A 56 -6.64 -7.08 10.14
C ILE A 56 -7.52 -6.71 11.33
N VAL A 57 -6.93 -6.60 12.52
CA VAL A 57 -7.55 -5.99 13.69
C VAL A 57 -6.71 -4.81 14.14
N ALA A 58 -7.32 -3.79 14.75
CA ALA A 58 -6.60 -2.57 15.10
C ALA A 58 -7.06 -1.97 16.43
N LEU A 59 -6.24 -1.12 17.03
CA LEU A 59 -6.73 -0.19 18.06
C LEU A 59 -7.67 0.84 17.41
N ASP A 60 -8.61 1.34 18.17
CA ASP A 60 -9.63 2.32 17.73
C ASP A 60 -9.02 3.67 17.32
N ASP A 61 -7.90 4.06 17.95
CA ASP A 61 -7.12 5.26 17.63
C ASP A 61 -6.07 5.05 16.52
N ALA A 62 -5.91 3.82 16.01
CA ALA A 62 -4.99 3.51 14.93
C ALA A 62 -5.40 4.19 13.62
N TRP A 63 -4.41 4.45 12.77
CA TRP A 63 -4.62 5.04 11.45
C TRP A 63 -3.60 4.53 10.43
N MET A 64 -3.98 4.62 9.16
CA MET A 64 -3.23 4.08 8.03
C MET A 64 -2.98 5.16 6.99
N GLN A 65 -1.85 5.03 6.28
CA GLN A 65 -1.47 5.93 5.19
C GLN A 65 -0.48 5.26 4.24
N LEU A 66 -0.54 5.65 2.96
CA LEU A 66 0.46 5.32 1.94
C LEU A 66 1.19 6.62 1.54
N PRO A 67 2.25 7.01 2.25
CA PRO A 67 2.88 8.31 2.08
C PRO A 67 3.87 8.38 0.91
N GLU A 68 4.13 7.28 0.20
CA GLU A 68 5.18 7.14 -0.81
C GLU A 68 5.15 8.23 -1.87
N ILE A 69 3.95 8.65 -2.28
CA ILE A 69 3.77 9.69 -3.31
C ILE A 69 4.35 11.04 -2.88
N THR A 70 4.38 11.32 -1.57
CA THR A 70 5.00 12.55 -1.03
C THR A 70 6.52 12.50 -1.02
N LEU A 71 7.09 11.34 -1.29
CA LEU A 71 8.53 11.12 -1.47
C LEU A 71 8.93 11.02 -2.95
N GLY A 72 7.98 11.27 -3.88
CA GLY A 72 8.22 11.15 -5.31
C GLY A 72 8.40 9.71 -5.81
N ILE A 73 7.87 8.74 -5.09
CA ILE A 73 7.85 7.32 -5.46
C ILE A 73 6.45 6.72 -5.28
N VAL A 74 6.25 5.50 -5.75
CA VAL A 74 5.02 4.74 -5.52
C VAL A 74 5.27 3.59 -4.54
N PRO A 75 4.24 3.02 -3.88
CA PRO A 75 4.38 1.81 -3.05
C PRO A 75 4.94 0.63 -3.86
N GLY A 76 5.84 -0.16 -3.25
CA GLY A 76 6.62 -1.16 -3.98
C GLY A 76 6.22 -2.62 -3.77
N ILE A 77 5.37 -2.96 -2.78
CA ILE A 77 5.19 -4.37 -2.40
C ILE A 77 3.73 -4.84 -2.38
N GLY A 78 2.82 -4.11 -3.05
CA GLY A 78 1.48 -4.60 -3.33
C GLY A 78 0.33 -3.60 -3.18
N ALA A 79 0.51 -2.39 -2.64
CA ALA A 79 -0.60 -1.46 -2.42
C ALA A 79 -1.29 -0.98 -3.70
N MET A 80 -0.62 -0.98 -4.84
CA MET A 80 -1.23 -0.68 -6.15
C MET A 80 -2.09 -1.82 -6.71
N VAL A 81 -2.10 -2.98 -6.07
CA VAL A 81 -2.71 -4.22 -6.60
C VAL A 81 -3.74 -4.80 -5.62
N VAL A 82 -3.28 -5.10 -4.41
CA VAL A 82 -4.02 -5.89 -3.41
C VAL A 82 -5.36 -5.28 -3.03
N PRO A 83 -5.46 -3.97 -2.70
CA PRO A 83 -6.72 -3.38 -2.26
C PRO A 83 -7.82 -3.51 -3.30
N PHE A 84 -7.48 -3.31 -4.57
CA PHE A 84 -8.44 -3.34 -5.67
C PHE A 84 -8.98 -4.75 -5.98
N ARG A 85 -8.21 -5.80 -5.65
CA ARG A 85 -8.65 -7.20 -5.74
C ARG A 85 -9.38 -7.66 -4.49
N ARG A 86 -8.92 -7.24 -3.33
CA ARG A 86 -9.41 -7.74 -2.04
C ARG A 86 -10.63 -6.96 -1.54
N TRP A 87 -10.61 -5.64 -1.68
CA TRP A 87 -11.62 -4.71 -1.16
C TRP A 87 -12.08 -3.73 -2.25
N GLY A 88 -12.51 -4.24 -3.41
CA GLY A 88 -12.94 -3.41 -4.54
C GLY A 88 -14.05 -2.40 -4.18
N HIS A 89 -14.88 -2.69 -3.19
CA HIS A 89 -15.89 -1.76 -2.67
C HIS A 89 -15.29 -0.55 -1.92
N ALA A 90 -14.03 -0.62 -1.50
CA ALA A 90 -13.28 0.48 -0.88
C ALA A 90 -12.27 1.14 -1.85
N ALA A 91 -12.39 0.89 -3.17
CA ALA A 91 -11.43 1.33 -4.18
C ALA A 91 -11.16 2.84 -4.16
N GLU A 92 -12.20 3.67 -3.97
CA GLU A 92 -12.07 5.14 -3.86
C GLU A 92 -11.17 5.54 -2.68
N THR A 93 -11.32 4.89 -1.53
CA THR A 93 -10.51 5.18 -0.34
C THR A 93 -9.04 4.82 -0.59
N PHE A 94 -8.77 3.65 -1.20
CA PHE A 94 -7.40 3.25 -1.51
C PHE A 94 -6.77 4.12 -2.60
N ALA A 95 -7.53 4.55 -3.60
CA ALA A 95 -7.06 5.51 -4.59
C ALA A 95 -6.66 6.85 -3.95
N ALA A 96 -7.45 7.36 -3.01
CA ALA A 96 -7.12 8.58 -2.27
C ALA A 96 -5.87 8.40 -1.38
N MET A 97 -5.72 7.25 -0.73
CA MET A 97 -4.50 6.92 0.03
C MET A 97 -3.26 6.89 -0.87
N LEU A 98 -3.36 6.29 -2.06
CA LEU A 98 -2.25 6.15 -3.01
C LEU A 98 -1.88 7.47 -3.69
N GLY A 99 -2.88 8.16 -4.26
CA GLY A 99 -2.63 9.33 -5.11
C GLY A 99 -2.55 10.66 -4.35
N ARG A 100 -2.99 10.70 -3.07
CA ARG A 100 -3.00 11.92 -2.25
C ARG A 100 -2.33 11.76 -0.90
N ALA A 101 -1.83 10.57 -0.57
CA ALA A 101 -1.35 10.22 0.77
C ALA A 101 -2.40 10.52 1.85
N GLU A 102 -3.69 10.24 1.58
CA GLU A 102 -4.75 10.46 2.54
C GLU A 102 -4.56 9.56 3.76
N ARG A 103 -4.67 10.16 4.94
CA ARG A 103 -4.68 9.44 6.21
C ARG A 103 -6.09 8.94 6.50
N VAL A 104 -6.23 7.64 6.79
CA VAL A 104 -7.52 7.01 7.05
C VAL A 104 -7.51 6.36 8.44
N SER A 105 -8.55 6.60 9.24
CA SER A 105 -8.69 6.01 10.58
C SER A 105 -9.05 4.51 10.50
N ALA A 106 -8.67 3.77 11.53
CA ALA A 106 -9.07 2.38 11.70
C ALA A 106 -10.60 2.23 11.72
N SER A 107 -11.32 3.17 12.34
CA SER A 107 -12.78 3.19 12.35
C SER A 107 -13.37 3.26 10.96
N LYS A 108 -12.90 4.18 10.08
CA LYS A 108 -13.36 4.26 8.69
C LYS A 108 -13.07 2.98 7.91
N LEU A 109 -11.88 2.39 8.09
CA LEU A 109 -11.54 1.14 7.42
C LEU A 109 -12.32 -0.08 7.95
N ARG A 110 -12.72 -0.07 9.24
CA ARG A 110 -13.63 -1.06 9.80
C ARG A 110 -15.02 -0.93 9.17
N ASP A 111 -15.55 0.27 9.03
CA ASP A 111 -16.86 0.52 8.42
C ASP A 111 -16.91 0.12 6.94
N LEU A 112 -15.75 0.18 6.27
CA LEU A 112 -15.54 -0.33 4.91
C LEU A 112 -15.21 -1.83 4.88
N GLY A 113 -15.23 -2.56 5.99
CA GLY A 113 -14.93 -4.00 6.00
C GLY A 113 -13.48 -4.37 5.63
N VAL A 114 -12.55 -3.42 5.71
CA VAL A 114 -11.10 -3.65 5.51
C VAL A 114 -10.45 -4.13 6.80
N ILE A 115 -10.86 -3.54 7.93
CA ILE A 115 -10.48 -3.97 9.27
C ILE A 115 -11.63 -4.79 9.86
N ASP A 116 -11.31 -5.96 10.42
CA ASP A 116 -12.29 -6.91 10.92
C ASP A 116 -12.89 -6.48 12.27
N ALA A 117 -12.08 -5.94 13.17
CA ALA A 117 -12.51 -5.49 14.49
C ALA A 117 -11.58 -4.45 15.10
N LEU A 118 -12.12 -3.65 16.02
CA LEU A 118 -11.38 -2.65 16.79
C LEU A 118 -11.30 -3.03 18.26
N ALA A 119 -10.25 -2.58 18.93
CA ALA A 119 -10.01 -2.76 20.36
C ALA A 119 -9.61 -1.43 21.01
N GLY A 120 -10.02 -1.22 22.27
CA GLY A 120 -9.67 -0.03 23.03
C GLY A 120 -8.28 -0.06 23.68
N ASP A 121 -7.65 -1.24 23.76
CA ASP A 121 -6.33 -1.43 24.36
C ASP A 121 -5.56 -2.61 23.75
N VAL A 122 -4.25 -2.69 24.02
CA VAL A 122 -3.37 -3.74 23.47
C VAL A 122 -3.74 -5.14 23.96
N PRO A 123 -4.07 -5.38 25.24
CA PRO A 123 -4.55 -6.70 25.70
C PRO A 123 -5.78 -7.18 24.92
N SER A 124 -6.79 -6.33 24.75
CA SER A 124 -8.00 -6.63 23.96
C SER A 124 -7.69 -6.84 22.49
N LEU A 125 -6.80 -6.04 21.91
CA LEU A 125 -6.31 -6.22 20.53
C LEU A 125 -5.70 -7.61 20.33
N MET A 126 -4.85 -8.06 21.26
CA MET A 126 -4.24 -9.38 21.18
C MET A 126 -5.24 -10.53 21.39
N ALA A 127 -6.27 -10.31 22.21
CA ALA A 127 -7.37 -11.27 22.37
C ALA A 127 -8.17 -11.39 21.07
N LEU A 128 -8.55 -10.28 20.45
CA LEU A 128 -9.22 -10.23 19.14
C LEU A 128 -8.40 -10.91 18.04
N ALA A 129 -7.10 -10.63 17.97
CA ALA A 129 -6.22 -11.26 16.97
C ALA A 129 -6.20 -12.79 17.11
N LYS A 130 -6.09 -13.29 18.34
CA LYS A 130 -6.12 -14.75 18.61
C LYS A 130 -7.47 -15.37 18.28
N GLU A 131 -8.56 -14.69 18.60
CA GLU A 131 -9.92 -15.12 18.25
C GLU A 131 -10.07 -15.18 16.74
N ARG A 132 -9.60 -14.13 16.02
CA ARG A 132 -9.68 -14.06 14.57
C ARG A 132 -8.87 -15.17 13.90
N VAL A 133 -7.65 -15.50 14.39
CA VAL A 133 -6.87 -16.65 13.93
C VAL A 133 -7.68 -17.95 14.05
N ARG A 134 -8.32 -18.19 15.19
CA ARG A 134 -9.13 -19.40 15.41
C ARG A 134 -10.32 -19.47 14.47
N SER A 135 -11.02 -18.35 14.28
CA SER A 135 -12.20 -18.28 13.41
C SER A 135 -11.90 -18.46 11.91
N LEU A 136 -10.66 -18.22 11.50
CA LEU A 136 -10.18 -18.36 10.13
C LEU A 136 -9.56 -19.73 9.82
N ALA A 137 -9.35 -20.60 10.83
CA ALA A 137 -8.58 -21.84 10.67
C ALA A 137 -9.04 -22.69 9.47
N ASP A 138 -10.35 -22.70 9.18
CA ASP A 138 -10.94 -23.45 8.07
C ASP A 138 -11.62 -22.55 7.00
N ARG A 139 -11.38 -21.24 7.02
CA ARG A 139 -12.13 -20.26 6.22
C ARG A 139 -11.24 -19.17 5.60
N ILE A 140 -10.02 -19.50 5.20
CA ILE A 140 -9.15 -18.56 4.51
C ILE A 140 -9.79 -18.23 3.13
N VAL A 141 -10.16 -16.96 2.95
CA VAL A 141 -10.73 -16.50 1.68
C VAL A 141 -9.61 -16.23 0.68
N ASP A 142 -9.62 -16.95 -0.44
CA ASP A 142 -8.73 -16.66 -1.55
C ASP A 142 -9.25 -15.46 -2.35
N TRP A 143 -8.57 -14.33 -2.21
CA TRP A 143 -8.85 -13.10 -2.94
C TRP A 143 -7.92 -12.91 -4.16
N ARG A 144 -6.88 -13.71 -4.30
CA ARG A 144 -5.82 -13.57 -5.31
C ARG A 144 -6.35 -13.64 -6.74
N ASN A 145 -7.34 -14.50 -6.95
CA ASN A 145 -7.98 -14.71 -8.26
C ASN A 145 -9.22 -13.83 -8.48
N LYS A 146 -9.55 -12.94 -7.54
CA LYS A 146 -10.66 -12.02 -7.75
C LYS A 146 -10.27 -10.96 -8.79
N PRO A 147 -11.22 -10.55 -9.66
CA PRO A 147 -11.00 -9.39 -10.53
C PRO A 147 -10.78 -8.15 -9.69
N ALA A 148 -9.93 -7.25 -10.17
CA ALA A 148 -9.74 -5.96 -9.53
C ALA A 148 -10.93 -5.04 -9.83
N THR A 149 -11.35 -4.25 -8.84
CA THR A 149 -12.35 -3.19 -9.00
C THR A 149 -11.65 -1.86 -8.79
N LEU A 150 -11.70 -1.00 -9.80
CA LEU A 150 -11.14 0.35 -9.74
C LEU A 150 -12.22 1.38 -9.41
N PRO A 151 -11.84 2.59 -8.93
CA PRO A 151 -12.73 3.74 -8.87
C PRO A 151 -13.36 4.04 -10.22
N ALA A 152 -14.56 4.64 -10.23
CA ALA A 152 -15.24 5.06 -11.45
C ALA A 152 -14.40 6.05 -12.27
N ALA A 153 -13.67 6.94 -11.58
CA ALA A 153 -12.68 7.83 -12.17
C ALA A 153 -11.34 7.67 -11.44
N LEU A 154 -10.40 6.99 -12.08
CA LEU A 154 -9.03 6.91 -11.57
C LEU A 154 -8.21 8.04 -12.22
N SER A 155 -8.13 9.16 -11.54
CA SER A 155 -7.25 10.28 -11.90
C SER A 155 -6.81 11.02 -10.64
N PHE A 156 -5.57 11.49 -10.63
CA PHE A 156 -4.99 12.11 -9.45
C PHE A 156 -4.67 13.59 -9.66
N SER A 157 -5.09 14.41 -8.70
CA SER A 157 -4.65 15.81 -8.62
C SER A 157 -3.21 15.86 -8.08
N PRO A 158 -2.34 16.77 -8.60
CA PRO A 158 -0.96 16.89 -8.14
C PRO A 158 -0.87 17.65 -6.80
N VAL A 159 -1.81 17.38 -5.90
CA VAL A 159 -1.87 17.96 -4.56
C VAL A 159 -2.23 16.87 -3.56
N SER A 160 -1.42 16.71 -2.52
CA SER A 160 -1.67 15.77 -1.44
C SER A 160 -2.89 16.15 -0.60
N ALA A 161 -3.36 15.23 0.25
CA ALA A 161 -4.44 15.52 1.20
C ALA A 161 -4.07 16.63 2.21
N ALA A 162 -2.78 16.84 2.46
CA ALA A 162 -2.27 17.92 3.31
C ALA A 162 -2.00 19.23 2.54
N GLY A 163 -2.36 19.31 1.25
CA GLY A 163 -2.19 20.52 0.44
C GLY A 163 -0.79 20.70 -0.17
N ALA A 164 0.14 19.76 0.03
CA ALA A 164 1.48 19.85 -0.56
C ALA A 164 1.47 19.41 -2.04
N PRO A 165 2.29 20.06 -2.91
CA PRO A 165 2.42 19.67 -4.31
C PRO A 165 2.99 18.24 -4.44
N LEU A 166 2.55 17.52 -5.48
CA LEU A 166 3.01 16.17 -5.84
C LEU A 166 3.55 16.20 -7.28
N SER A 167 4.46 15.27 -7.59
CA SER A 167 5.00 15.12 -8.95
C SER A 167 3.94 14.56 -9.90
N ARG A 168 3.65 15.28 -11.00
CA ARG A 168 2.75 14.84 -12.06
C ARG A 168 3.26 13.56 -12.73
N GLN A 169 4.56 13.51 -13.02
CA GLN A 169 5.19 12.33 -13.61
C GLN A 169 5.00 11.06 -12.77
N VAL A 170 5.15 11.17 -11.44
CA VAL A 170 4.98 10.03 -10.54
C VAL A 170 3.51 9.61 -10.43
N LEU A 171 2.59 10.57 -10.43
CA LEU A 171 1.15 10.29 -10.44
C LEU A 171 0.71 9.59 -11.73
N GLU A 172 1.23 9.99 -12.89
CA GLU A 172 0.97 9.32 -14.17
C GLU A 172 1.48 7.87 -14.17
N ILE A 173 2.67 7.63 -13.63
CA ILE A 173 3.21 6.26 -13.47
C ILE A 173 2.33 5.44 -12.52
N LEU A 174 1.88 6.02 -11.40
CA LEU A 174 0.98 5.38 -10.43
C LEU A 174 -0.35 4.99 -11.09
N GLU A 175 -0.98 5.93 -11.79
CA GLU A 175 -2.28 5.72 -12.45
C GLU A 175 -2.19 4.59 -13.49
N GLN A 176 -1.17 4.66 -14.36
CA GLN A 176 -0.96 3.64 -15.38
C GLN A 176 -0.70 2.26 -14.73
N ALA A 177 0.13 2.20 -13.69
CA ALA A 177 0.44 0.94 -13.01
C ALA A 177 -0.80 0.32 -12.36
N ILE A 178 -1.68 1.12 -11.75
CA ILE A 178 -2.94 0.61 -11.16
C ILE A 178 -3.85 0.07 -12.26
N ARG A 179 -4.00 0.75 -13.39
CA ARG A 179 -4.82 0.31 -14.53
C ARG A 179 -4.29 -1.01 -15.12
N ASP A 180 -3.00 -1.08 -15.39
CA ASP A 180 -2.35 -2.26 -15.97
C ASP A 180 -2.43 -3.46 -15.01
N ALA A 181 -2.19 -3.23 -13.72
CA ALA A 181 -2.30 -4.27 -12.69
C ALA A 181 -3.74 -4.77 -12.50
N ALA A 182 -4.73 -3.90 -12.66
CA ALA A 182 -6.14 -4.30 -12.61
C ALA A 182 -6.54 -5.18 -13.79
N ALA A 183 -5.98 -4.93 -14.97
CA ALA A 183 -6.21 -5.74 -16.18
C ALA A 183 -5.37 -7.02 -16.21
N ALA A 184 -4.42 -7.20 -15.30
CA ALA A 184 -3.54 -8.37 -15.30
C ALA A 184 -4.28 -9.66 -14.95
N PRO A 185 -3.97 -10.78 -15.64
CA PRO A 185 -4.71 -12.04 -15.49
C PRO A 185 -4.48 -12.73 -14.13
N THR A 186 -3.33 -12.53 -13.52
CA THR A 186 -2.99 -13.16 -12.23
C THR A 186 -2.42 -12.13 -11.24
N LEU A 187 -2.41 -12.48 -9.96
CA LEU A 187 -1.79 -11.65 -8.93
C LEU A 187 -0.30 -11.42 -9.19
N GLU A 188 0.41 -12.46 -9.61
CA GLU A 188 1.86 -12.41 -9.85
C GLU A 188 2.19 -11.41 -10.96
N VAL A 189 1.44 -11.44 -12.07
CA VAL A 189 1.61 -10.47 -13.18
C VAL A 189 1.29 -9.06 -12.71
N ALA A 190 0.22 -8.89 -11.93
CA ALA A 190 -0.15 -7.59 -11.37
C ALA A 190 0.93 -7.04 -10.42
N LEU A 191 1.48 -7.88 -9.55
CA LEU A 191 2.56 -7.48 -8.64
C LEU A 191 3.83 -7.09 -9.40
N GLU A 192 4.17 -7.83 -10.47
CA GLU A 192 5.33 -7.51 -11.30
C GLU A 192 5.20 -6.13 -11.97
N ILE A 193 3.99 -5.73 -12.39
CA ILE A 193 3.72 -4.37 -12.88
C ILE A 193 4.01 -3.34 -11.77
N GLY A 194 3.57 -3.61 -10.54
CA GLY A 194 3.85 -2.76 -9.39
C GLY A 194 5.35 -2.62 -9.09
N TYR A 195 6.12 -3.71 -9.14
CA TYR A 195 7.57 -3.68 -8.91
C TYR A 195 8.30 -2.83 -9.95
N ARG A 196 7.91 -2.94 -11.22
CA ARG A 196 8.46 -2.11 -12.31
C ARG A 196 8.09 -0.65 -12.16
N ALA A 197 6.84 -0.34 -11.78
CA ALA A 197 6.40 1.03 -11.52
C ALA A 197 7.23 1.67 -10.40
N PHE A 198 7.48 0.95 -9.30
CA PHE A 198 8.38 1.39 -8.24
C PHE A 198 9.80 1.68 -8.77
N GLY A 199 10.37 0.76 -9.58
CA GLY A 199 11.68 0.95 -10.22
C GLY A 199 11.73 2.18 -11.13
N ARG A 200 10.70 2.38 -11.95
CA ARG A 200 10.59 3.57 -12.83
C ARG A 200 10.53 4.86 -12.03
N THR A 201 9.73 4.92 -10.96
CA THR A 201 9.66 6.13 -10.12
C THR A 201 10.97 6.41 -9.40
N ALA A 202 11.73 5.39 -8.98
CA ALA A 202 13.06 5.53 -8.39
C ALA A 202 14.09 6.21 -9.31
N CYS A 203 13.82 6.26 -10.63
CA CYS A 203 14.68 6.91 -11.62
C CYS A 203 14.30 8.37 -11.90
N THR A 204 13.19 8.88 -11.33
CA THR A 204 12.71 10.25 -11.57
C THR A 204 13.52 11.28 -10.78
N ALA A 205 13.48 12.53 -11.25
CA ALA A 205 13.99 13.67 -10.48
C ALA A 205 13.21 13.84 -9.17
N ALA A 206 11.89 13.56 -9.19
CA ALA A 206 11.02 13.64 -8.03
C ALA A 206 11.45 12.68 -6.91
N ALA A 207 11.84 11.43 -7.24
CA ALA A 207 12.34 10.48 -6.24
C ALA A 207 13.61 10.98 -5.55
N ARG A 208 14.54 11.56 -6.32
CA ARG A 208 15.78 12.13 -5.76
C ARG A 208 15.47 13.30 -4.83
N GLU A 209 14.63 14.23 -5.29
CA GLU A 209 14.20 15.39 -4.51
C GLU A 209 13.45 14.97 -3.25
N GLY A 210 12.43 14.10 -3.37
CA GLY A 210 11.60 13.67 -2.24
C GLY A 210 12.41 12.95 -1.16
N ILE A 211 13.31 12.05 -1.55
CA ILE A 211 14.18 11.32 -0.62
C ILE A 211 15.22 12.25 0.03
N ALA A 212 15.82 13.18 -0.73
CA ALA A 212 16.74 14.17 -0.17
C ALA A 212 16.02 15.09 0.82
N ALA A 213 14.87 15.64 0.44
CA ALA A 213 14.06 16.51 1.30
C ALA A 213 13.66 15.82 2.61
N PHE A 214 13.26 14.54 2.53
CA PHE A 214 12.96 13.74 3.73
C PHE A 214 14.18 13.58 4.65
N GLY A 215 15.35 13.28 4.09
CA GLY A 215 16.59 13.18 4.85
C GLY A 215 17.03 14.49 5.50
N GLU A 216 16.68 15.62 4.89
CA GLU A 216 17.01 16.97 5.34
C GLU A 216 15.92 17.59 6.25
N GLY A 217 14.77 16.90 6.44
CA GLY A 217 13.65 17.38 7.25
C GLY A 217 12.91 18.58 6.62
N ARG A 218 12.98 18.76 5.31
CA ARG A 218 12.31 19.84 4.57
C ARG A 218 11.17 19.31 3.68
N THR A 219 10.31 20.19 3.25
CA THR A 219 9.28 19.89 2.25
C THR A 219 9.94 19.75 0.86
N PRO A 220 9.62 18.67 0.09
CA PRO A 220 10.13 18.50 -1.25
C PRO A 220 9.53 19.53 -2.22
N ASN A 221 10.31 19.94 -3.21
CA ASN A 221 9.85 20.81 -4.28
C ASN A 221 9.65 20.03 -5.57
N PHE A 222 8.40 19.69 -5.87
CA PHE A 222 8.02 18.97 -7.09
C PHE A 222 7.54 19.91 -8.22
N ALA A 223 7.76 21.21 -8.12
CA ALA A 223 7.41 22.14 -9.20
C ALA A 223 8.11 21.72 -10.51
N ASN A 224 7.33 21.53 -11.55
CA ASN A 224 7.78 21.08 -12.89
C ASN A 224 8.34 19.63 -12.95
N MET A 225 7.93 18.74 -12.03
CA MET A 225 8.35 17.34 -11.99
C MET A 225 7.16 16.37 -12.18
#